data_e4f6c7388b77aa2f7a0cc0c712f311d9
#
_entry.id   e4f6c7388b77aa2f7a0cc0c712f311d9
#
_cell.length_a   1.000
_cell.length_b   1.000
_cell.length_c   1.000
_cell.angle_alpha   90.00
_cell.angle_beta   90.00
_cell.angle_gamma   90.00
#
_symmetry.space_group_name_H-M   'P 1'
#
loop_
_entity.id
_entity.type
_entity.pdbx_description
1 polymer ?
#
loop_
_entity_poly.entity_id
_entity_poly.type
_entity_poly.pdbx_seq_one_letter_code
_entity_poly.pdbx_strand_id
1 'polypeptide(L)'
;MTSPLNRRTLLLGVVPAAALGLSACGSSSSQSSSTASASASASASGSASASASASASAAPSGSATASATADDGYVGYRFNREVPGAGTATLYTDYQCPYCAKAEPKFEEAAKKLDGVLNVTVRHMPLNMHVNAVPAALAVEAAEAQGKHLEMANKLFATQNDWKGISERDKLRTLFNDYAKELGLNTEEFDKVLLASDTVKPIQRDDDHAVKIGVKGTPTFVVNDKVVEGLDSSSSVDDLVSTFKREAGVK
;
A
#
# COMPACT_ATOMS: atom_id res chain seq x y z
N MET A 1 32.82 50.59 9.20
CA MET A 1 31.83 51.37 8.43
C MET A 1 30.56 50.55 8.39
N THR A 2 29.77 50.72 9.38
CA THR A 2 28.44 51.27 9.65
C THR A 2 27.35 50.82 8.65
N SER A 3 26.37 50.10 9.27
CA SER A 3 25.02 49.73 8.81
C SER A 3 24.24 50.86 8.06
N PRO A 4 23.04 50.57 7.50
CA PRO A 4 21.88 50.61 8.40
C PRO A 4 20.76 49.60 8.14
N LEU A 5 20.05 49.35 9.23
CA LEU A 5 18.71 48.78 9.36
C LEU A 5 17.64 49.56 8.56
N ASN A 6 16.67 48.89 8.02
CA ASN A 6 15.41 49.52 7.65
C ASN A 6 14.20 48.76 8.24
N ARG A 7 13.57 49.43 9.20
CA ARG A 7 12.27 49.12 9.80
C ARG A 7 11.18 49.74 8.90
N ARG A 8 10.08 49.06 8.76
CA ARG A 8 8.68 49.60 8.55
C ARG A 8 7.78 48.42 8.27
N THR A 9 6.60 48.24 8.72
CA THR A 9 5.68 48.95 9.64
C THR A 9 4.50 48.01 9.80
N LEU A 10 4.04 47.81 11.03
CA LEU A 10 2.77 47.17 11.36
C LEU A 10 1.60 48.00 10.76
N LEU A 11 0.58 47.30 10.23
CA LEU A 11 -0.77 47.85 10.15
C LEU A 11 -1.74 46.81 10.73
N LEU A 12 -2.25 47.15 11.87
CA LEU A 12 -3.47 46.60 12.48
C LEU A 12 -4.67 47.07 11.65
N GLY A 13 -5.53 46.17 11.27
CA GLY A 13 -6.84 46.43 10.73
C GLY A 13 -7.93 45.71 11.53
N VAL A 14 -8.77 46.49 12.14
CA VAL A 14 -9.82 46.22 13.11
C VAL A 14 -11.03 45.55 12.47
N VAL A 15 -11.66 44.63 13.22
CA VAL A 15 -12.96 43.97 13.04
C VAL A 15 -14.12 45.00 13.06
N PRO A 16 -15.30 44.67 12.45
CA PRO A 16 -16.48 44.58 13.30
C PRO A 16 -17.34 43.33 13.10
N ALA A 17 -17.90 42.91 14.22
CA ALA A 17 -18.96 41.93 14.38
C ALA A 17 -20.34 42.61 14.25
N ALA A 18 -21.30 41.90 13.72
CA ALA A 18 -22.74 42.03 14.01
C ALA A 18 -23.45 40.87 13.28
N ALA A 19 -24.37 40.17 13.72
CA ALA A 19 -25.33 40.04 14.81
C ALA A 19 -26.45 39.15 14.28
N LEU A 20 -26.79 38.12 15.03
CA LEU A 20 -28.11 37.57 15.39
C LEU A 20 -29.25 37.51 14.34
N GLY A 21 -29.75 36.29 14.14
CA GLY A 21 -31.08 36.00 13.61
C GLY A 21 -31.54 34.61 14.05
N LEU A 22 -32.27 34.53 15.18
CA LEU A 22 -33.09 33.41 15.61
C LEU A 22 -34.43 33.40 14.87
N SER A 23 -34.92 32.21 14.45
CA SER A 23 -36.33 31.84 14.35
C SER A 23 -36.36 30.32 14.19
N ALA A 24 -36.77 29.54 15.05
CA ALA A 24 -37.96 29.16 15.78
C ALA A 24 -39.01 28.40 14.92
N CYS A 25 -39.20 27.14 15.39
CA CYS A 25 -40.43 26.34 15.44
C CYS A 25 -41.11 25.83 14.16
N GLY A 26 -41.34 24.52 14.19
CA GLY A 26 -42.32 23.79 13.40
C GLY A 26 -42.34 22.30 13.62
N SER A 27 -42.91 21.88 14.74
CA SER A 27 -43.28 20.47 15.03
C SER A 27 -44.46 20.08 14.15
N SER A 28 -44.49 18.84 13.65
CA SER A 28 -45.71 18.05 13.52
C SER A 28 -45.42 16.58 13.33
N SER A 29 -45.84 15.85 14.26
CA SER A 29 -46.08 14.42 14.42
C SER A 29 -47.23 13.93 13.54
N SER A 30 -47.15 12.64 13.11
CA SER A 30 -48.23 11.66 12.95
C SER A 30 -47.62 10.38 12.43
N GLN A 31 -47.45 9.37 13.14
CA GLN A 31 -48.19 8.19 13.64
C GLN A 31 -49.17 7.54 12.65
N SER A 32 -49.04 6.27 12.66
CA SER A 32 -49.99 5.15 12.47
C SER A 32 -49.76 4.37 11.18
N SER A 33 -49.58 3.14 11.21
CA SER A 33 -49.97 1.89 11.87
C SER A 33 -50.31 0.81 10.83
N SER A 34 -49.68 -0.37 11.05
CA SER A 34 -50.28 -1.73 10.99
C SER A 34 -50.92 -2.17 9.66
N THR A 35 -50.76 -3.37 9.18
CA THR A 35 -51.00 -4.75 9.60
C THR A 35 -50.61 -5.69 8.47
N ALA A 36 -49.87 -6.73 8.69
CA ALA A 36 -50.18 -8.12 8.98
C ALA A 36 -50.74 -8.99 7.84
N SER A 37 -50.15 -10.18 7.77
CA SER A 37 -50.70 -11.49 7.36
C SER A 37 -50.76 -11.77 5.85
N ALA A 38 -50.53 -12.95 5.36
CA ALA A 38 -50.21 -14.30 5.81
C ALA A 38 -49.90 -15.18 4.58
N SER A 39 -49.10 -16.17 4.81
CA SER A 39 -49.14 -17.57 4.33
C SER A 39 -49.78 -17.93 2.98
N ALA A 40 -49.05 -18.68 2.18
CA ALA A 40 -49.48 -20.03 1.79
C ALA A 40 -48.39 -20.80 1.03
N SER A 41 -48.20 -22.01 1.47
CA SER A 41 -47.42 -23.11 0.91
C SER A 41 -48.02 -23.61 -0.38
N ALA A 42 -47.23 -24.15 -1.27
CA ALA A 42 -47.57 -25.36 -2.04
C ALA A 42 -46.31 -26.03 -2.62
N SER A 43 -46.18 -27.27 -2.25
CA SER A 43 -45.26 -28.28 -2.75
C SER A 43 -45.71 -28.74 -4.13
N ALA A 44 -44.78 -29.11 -4.99
CA ALA A 44 -44.97 -30.19 -5.95
C ALA A 44 -43.67 -30.79 -6.41
N SER A 45 -43.56 -32.05 -6.20
CA SER A 45 -42.54 -33.02 -6.62
C SER A 45 -42.54 -33.23 -8.13
N GLY A 46 -41.42 -33.60 -8.67
CA GLY A 46 -41.32 -34.13 -10.03
C GLY A 46 -39.95 -34.75 -10.28
N SER A 47 -39.87 -36.06 -10.01
CA SER A 47 -38.74 -36.91 -10.42
C SER A 47 -38.76 -37.17 -11.94
N ALA A 48 -37.58 -37.18 -12.55
CA ALA A 48 -37.31 -38.08 -13.67
C ALA A 48 -35.79 -38.32 -13.79
N SER A 49 -35.46 -39.60 -13.63
CA SER A 49 -34.14 -40.19 -13.92
C SER A 49 -33.88 -40.26 -15.44
N ALA A 50 -32.65 -40.10 -15.83
CA ALA A 50 -32.08 -40.81 -16.95
C ALA A 50 -30.56 -40.97 -16.76
N SER A 51 -30.18 -42.22 -16.67
CA SER A 51 -28.82 -42.74 -16.64
C SER A 51 -28.19 -42.65 -18.03
N ALA A 52 -26.92 -42.31 -18.09
CA ALA A 52 -26.02 -42.84 -19.10
C ALA A 52 -24.58 -42.90 -18.54
N SER A 53 -24.11 -44.12 -18.47
CA SER A 53 -22.74 -44.52 -18.15
C SER A 53 -21.77 -44.09 -19.27
N ALA A 54 -20.54 -43.71 -18.95
CA ALA A 54 -19.36 -44.43 -19.43
C ALA A 54 -18.05 -43.74 -19.03
N SER A 55 -17.23 -44.56 -18.49
CA SER A 55 -15.78 -44.71 -18.56
C SER A 55 -14.89 -43.91 -17.64
N ALA A 56 -14.40 -44.73 -16.75
CA ALA A 56 -13.22 -44.51 -15.90
C ALA A 56 -11.97 -44.17 -16.73
N SER A 57 -11.22 -43.17 -16.25
CA SER A 57 -9.80 -43.16 -16.40
C SER A 57 -9.14 -42.65 -15.13
N ALA A 58 -8.17 -43.41 -14.71
CA ALA A 58 -7.50 -43.39 -13.42
C ALA A 58 -6.96 -42.01 -13.01
N ALA A 59 -7.25 -41.60 -11.80
CA ALA A 59 -6.51 -40.59 -11.08
C ALA A 59 -5.20 -41.21 -10.54
N PRO A 60 -4.05 -40.53 -10.68
CA PRO A 60 -2.96 -40.73 -9.75
C PRO A 60 -3.26 -39.87 -8.50
N SER A 61 -3.46 -40.57 -7.40
CA SER A 61 -3.43 -40.00 -6.06
C SER A 61 -2.03 -39.47 -5.78
N GLY A 62 -1.79 -38.21 -6.14
CA GLY A 62 -0.62 -37.45 -5.78
C GLY A 62 -1.00 -36.61 -4.56
N SER A 63 -0.55 -37.03 -3.39
CA SER A 63 -0.51 -36.21 -2.19
C SER A 63 0.31 -34.97 -2.51
N ALA A 64 -0.36 -33.88 -2.86
CA ALA A 64 0.26 -32.60 -3.00
C ALA A 64 0.51 -32.07 -1.57
N THR A 65 1.64 -32.44 -1.00
CA THR A 65 2.32 -31.63 -0.01
C THR A 65 2.53 -30.27 -0.66
N ALA A 66 1.76 -29.29 -0.21
CA ALA A 66 1.95 -27.91 -0.64
C ALA A 66 3.26 -27.40 -0.07
N SER A 67 4.36 -27.72 -0.75
CA SER A 67 5.59 -26.97 -0.67
C SER A 67 5.41 -25.75 -1.54
N ALA A 68 4.78 -24.73 -0.99
CA ALA A 68 4.67 -23.42 -1.60
C ALA A 68 6.03 -22.70 -1.48
N THR A 69 6.96 -23.09 -2.32
CA THR A 69 8.10 -22.28 -2.72
C THR A 69 8.07 -22.19 -4.24
N ALA A 70 7.01 -21.62 -4.77
CA ALA A 70 7.10 -21.09 -6.10
C ALA A 70 7.84 -19.76 -5.99
N ASP A 71 9.14 -19.81 -6.23
CA ASP A 71 9.88 -18.68 -6.73
C ASP A 71 9.35 -18.45 -8.15
N ASP A 72 8.29 -17.63 -8.24
CA ASP A 72 7.65 -17.24 -9.50
C ASP A 72 8.48 -16.19 -10.25
N GLY A 73 9.72 -15.96 -9.81
CA GLY A 73 10.62 -14.94 -10.35
C GLY A 73 10.23 -13.51 -9.93
N TYR A 74 9.27 -13.37 -9.01
CA TYR A 74 8.88 -12.06 -8.50
C TYR A 74 9.96 -11.49 -7.57
N VAL A 75 10.45 -10.32 -7.92
CA VAL A 75 11.54 -9.65 -7.20
C VAL A 75 11.10 -8.37 -6.47
N GLY A 76 9.82 -8.06 -6.47
CA GLY A 76 9.28 -6.78 -5.97
C GLY A 76 8.99 -5.77 -7.07
N TYR A 77 8.58 -4.57 -6.67
CA TYR A 77 8.31 -3.46 -7.60
C TYR A 77 9.61 -2.74 -7.96
N ARG A 78 9.82 -2.50 -9.26
CA ARG A 78 11.09 -1.97 -9.77
C ARG A 78 11.18 -0.46 -9.67
N PHE A 79 12.34 0.01 -9.23
CA PHE A 79 12.72 1.43 -9.23
C PHE A 79 13.56 1.82 -10.45
N ASN A 80 14.14 0.84 -11.15
CA ASN A 80 14.97 1.09 -12.33
C ASN A 80 14.69 0.03 -13.42
N ARG A 81 15.31 0.21 -14.59
CA ARG A 81 15.21 -0.74 -15.68
C ARG A 81 15.77 -2.10 -15.29
N GLU A 82 15.12 -3.14 -15.77
CA GLU A 82 15.62 -4.50 -15.60
C GLU A 82 16.98 -4.68 -16.26
N VAL A 83 17.89 -5.30 -15.51
CA VAL A 83 19.20 -5.70 -15.99
C VAL A 83 19.25 -7.23 -15.88
N PRO A 84 19.04 -7.95 -17.00
CA PRO A 84 19.01 -9.41 -16.99
C PRO A 84 20.31 -10.00 -16.44
N GLY A 85 20.22 -10.93 -15.48
CA GLY A 85 21.37 -11.59 -14.87
C GLY A 85 22.14 -10.76 -13.84
N ALA A 86 21.78 -9.51 -13.63
CA ALA A 86 22.36 -8.70 -12.55
C ALA A 86 21.74 -9.07 -11.18
N GLY A 87 22.49 -8.81 -10.12
CA GLY A 87 21.99 -8.91 -8.76
C GLY A 87 20.85 -7.93 -8.49
N THR A 88 20.09 -8.19 -7.43
CA THR A 88 18.95 -7.37 -7.01
C THR A 88 19.17 -6.79 -5.63
N ALA A 89 19.07 -5.46 -5.51
CA ALA A 89 19.00 -4.75 -4.24
C ALA A 89 17.53 -4.43 -3.93
N THR A 90 17.04 -4.85 -2.79
CA THR A 90 15.64 -4.74 -2.38
C THR A 90 15.51 -3.95 -1.08
N LEU A 91 14.56 -3.02 -1.03
CA LEU A 91 14.11 -2.37 0.19
C LEU A 91 12.81 -3.02 0.67
N TYR A 92 12.79 -3.54 1.89
CA TYR A 92 11.56 -3.88 2.60
C TYR A 92 11.05 -2.65 3.34
N THR A 93 9.82 -2.26 3.03
CA THR A 93 9.26 -0.97 3.47
C THR A 93 7.87 -1.09 4.09
N ASP A 94 7.59 -0.19 5.02
CA ASP A 94 6.27 0.05 5.62
C ASP A 94 5.93 1.54 5.46
N TYR A 95 4.84 1.83 4.78
CA TYR A 95 4.45 3.21 4.45
C TYR A 95 4.09 4.05 5.67
N GLN A 96 3.77 3.42 6.81
CA GLN A 96 3.53 4.13 8.08
C GLN A 96 4.80 4.33 8.90
N CYS A 97 5.88 3.64 8.59
CA CYS A 97 7.15 3.74 9.32
C CYS A 97 7.86 5.08 9.03
N PRO A 98 8.16 5.91 10.05
CA PRO A 98 8.83 7.18 9.82
C PRO A 98 10.30 7.01 9.37
N TYR A 99 10.92 5.88 9.67
CA TYR A 99 12.27 5.57 9.21
C TYR A 99 12.27 5.18 7.72
N CYS A 100 11.19 4.49 7.24
CA CYS A 100 11.02 4.22 5.82
C CYS A 100 10.84 5.51 5.03
N ALA A 101 10.04 6.47 5.52
CA ALA A 101 9.90 7.78 4.89
C ALA A 101 11.23 8.54 4.73
N LYS A 102 12.22 8.28 5.62
CA LYS A 102 13.57 8.85 5.50
C LYS A 102 14.47 8.08 4.53
N ALA A 103 14.28 6.77 4.43
CA ALA A 103 15.10 5.89 3.60
C ALA A 103 14.70 5.95 2.11
N GLU A 104 13.40 6.00 1.83
CA GLU A 104 12.83 5.90 0.49
C GLU A 104 13.42 6.87 -0.54
N PRO A 105 13.49 8.21 -0.28
CA PRO A 105 14.04 9.14 -1.27
C PRO A 105 15.51 8.85 -1.61
N LYS A 106 16.28 8.38 -0.63
CA LYS A 106 17.69 8.02 -0.84
C LYS A 106 17.83 6.72 -1.62
N PHE A 107 16.93 5.77 -1.37
CA PHE A 107 16.88 4.51 -2.08
C PHE A 107 16.49 4.74 -3.56
N GLU A 108 15.51 5.59 -3.82
CA GLU A 108 15.14 6.01 -5.18
C GLU A 108 16.32 6.68 -5.91
N GLU A 109 17.08 7.55 -5.23
CA GLU A 109 18.27 8.17 -5.81
C GLU A 109 19.38 7.13 -6.07
N ALA A 110 19.58 6.18 -5.16
CA ALA A 110 20.50 5.07 -5.35
C ALA A 110 20.09 4.20 -6.54
N ALA A 111 18.80 3.97 -6.73
CA ALA A 111 18.28 3.23 -7.88
C ALA A 111 18.65 3.92 -9.22
N LYS A 112 18.56 5.24 -9.28
CA LYS A 112 18.98 6.02 -10.47
C LYS A 112 20.47 5.86 -10.75
N LYS A 113 21.33 5.86 -9.70
CA LYS A 113 22.77 5.64 -9.84
C LYS A 113 23.16 4.21 -10.20
N LEU A 114 22.27 3.26 -9.93
CA LEU A 114 22.46 1.82 -10.20
C LEU A 114 21.76 1.36 -11.48
N ASP A 115 21.14 2.28 -12.25
CA ASP A 115 20.50 1.94 -13.51
C ASP A 115 21.51 1.34 -14.50
N GLY A 116 21.16 0.21 -15.09
CA GLY A 116 22.07 -0.56 -15.94
C GLY A 116 23.15 -1.35 -15.21
N VAL A 117 23.18 -1.34 -13.86
CA VAL A 117 24.19 -2.03 -13.04
C VAL A 117 23.56 -3.13 -12.18
N LEU A 118 22.51 -2.80 -11.44
CA LEU A 118 21.78 -3.72 -10.57
C LEU A 118 20.28 -3.52 -10.75
N ASN A 119 19.51 -4.56 -10.49
CA ASN A 119 18.08 -4.43 -10.29
C ASN A 119 17.82 -3.80 -8.91
N VAL A 120 16.97 -2.77 -8.86
CA VAL A 120 16.59 -2.12 -7.60
C VAL A 120 15.10 -2.22 -7.44
N THR A 121 14.64 -2.80 -6.33
CA THR A 121 13.24 -3.13 -6.11
C THR A 121 12.78 -2.77 -4.70
N VAL A 122 11.47 -2.64 -4.51
CA VAL A 122 10.84 -2.51 -3.20
C VAL A 122 9.87 -3.65 -2.97
N ARG A 123 9.73 -4.06 -1.70
CA ARG A 123 8.74 -5.03 -1.24
C ARG A 123 8.02 -4.52 -0.01
N HIS A 124 6.76 -4.89 0.13
CA HIS A 124 5.95 -4.55 1.29
C HIS A 124 6.39 -5.34 2.52
N MET A 125 6.37 -4.67 3.66
CA MET A 125 6.50 -5.30 4.98
C MET A 125 5.73 -4.47 6.02
N PRO A 126 4.40 -4.52 6.02
CA PRO A 126 3.59 -3.77 6.99
C PRO A 126 3.77 -4.33 8.39
N LEU A 127 4.26 -3.50 9.33
CA LEU A 127 4.53 -3.92 10.70
C LEU A 127 3.25 -3.94 11.55
N ASN A 128 3.07 -4.98 12.35
CA ASN A 128 1.88 -5.16 13.20
C ASN A 128 1.63 -4.03 14.20
N MET A 129 2.67 -3.26 14.56
CA MET A 129 2.54 -2.09 15.44
C MET A 129 1.94 -0.86 14.74
N HIS A 130 1.85 -0.86 13.44
CA HIS A 130 1.36 0.25 12.62
C HIS A 130 -0.05 -0.05 12.11
N VAL A 131 -1.06 0.56 12.74
CA VAL A 131 -2.49 0.26 12.52
C VAL A 131 -2.98 0.48 11.08
N ASN A 132 -2.32 1.37 10.34
CA ASN A 132 -2.66 1.72 8.97
C ASN A 132 -1.61 1.24 7.94
N ALA A 133 -0.63 0.42 8.35
CA ALA A 133 0.40 -0.08 7.43
C ALA A 133 -0.20 -0.95 6.30
N VAL A 134 -1.08 -1.90 6.65
CA VAL A 134 -1.77 -2.73 5.64
C VAL A 134 -2.69 -1.90 4.76
N PRO A 135 -3.59 -1.03 5.27
CA PRO A 135 -4.36 -0.12 4.43
C PRO A 135 -3.52 0.73 3.46
N ALA A 136 -2.37 1.24 3.92
CA ALA A 136 -1.46 2.01 3.06
C ALA A 136 -0.83 1.14 1.95
N ALA A 137 -0.40 -0.08 2.27
CA ALA A 137 0.10 -1.02 1.28
C ALA A 137 -0.98 -1.40 0.24
N LEU A 138 -2.24 -1.62 0.67
CA LEU A 138 -3.36 -1.84 -0.24
C LEU A 138 -3.62 -0.65 -1.18
N ALA A 139 -3.43 0.59 -0.69
CA ALA A 139 -3.56 1.77 -1.53
C ALA A 139 -2.45 1.85 -2.60
N VAL A 140 -1.23 1.43 -2.26
CA VAL A 140 -0.13 1.34 -3.24
C VAL A 140 -0.41 0.26 -4.27
N GLU A 141 -0.92 -0.91 -3.86
CA GLU A 141 -1.33 -1.97 -4.78
C GLU A 141 -2.46 -1.53 -5.73
N ALA A 142 -3.44 -0.79 -5.20
CA ALA A 142 -4.52 -0.24 -6.03
C ALA A 142 -4.01 0.80 -7.04
N ALA A 143 -2.99 1.55 -6.70
CA ALA A 143 -2.33 2.47 -7.62
C ALA A 143 -1.43 1.74 -8.62
N GLU A 144 -0.76 0.64 -8.21
CA GLU A 144 0.02 -0.22 -9.10
C GLU A 144 -0.82 -0.81 -10.21
N ALA A 145 -2.06 -1.21 -9.96
CA ALA A 145 -2.98 -1.69 -10.98
C ALA A 145 -3.19 -0.68 -12.13
N GLN A 146 -2.82 0.58 -11.92
CA GLN A 146 -2.84 1.67 -12.89
C GLN A 146 -1.43 2.22 -13.21
N GLY A 147 -0.36 1.49 -12.83
CA GLY A 147 1.03 1.85 -13.10
C GLY A 147 1.55 3.05 -12.29
N LYS A 148 0.99 3.28 -11.09
CA LYS A 148 1.31 4.45 -10.23
C LYS A 148 1.80 4.06 -8.83
N HIS A 149 2.52 2.92 -8.73
CA HIS A 149 3.08 2.43 -7.46
C HIS A 149 3.91 3.50 -6.75
N LEU A 150 4.92 4.00 -7.44
CA LEU A 150 5.90 4.92 -6.86
C LEU A 150 5.27 6.27 -6.48
N GLU A 151 4.39 6.78 -7.32
CA GLU A 151 3.72 8.05 -7.04
C GLU A 151 2.82 7.96 -5.80
N MET A 152 2.10 6.83 -5.63
CA MET A 152 1.28 6.62 -4.43
C MET A 152 2.15 6.39 -3.19
N ALA A 153 3.22 5.60 -3.29
CA ALA A 153 4.18 5.40 -2.21
C ALA A 153 4.77 6.73 -1.72
N ASN A 154 5.25 7.56 -2.65
CA ASN A 154 5.79 8.88 -2.35
C ASN A 154 4.73 9.81 -1.73
N LYS A 155 3.49 9.77 -2.23
CA LYS A 155 2.39 10.56 -1.65
C LYS A 155 2.12 10.14 -0.21
N LEU A 156 2.05 8.84 0.08
CA LEU A 156 1.83 8.31 1.43
C LEU A 156 2.96 8.71 2.38
N PHE A 157 4.21 8.60 1.98
CA PHE A 157 5.35 9.03 2.80
C PHE A 157 5.34 10.53 3.07
N ALA A 158 5.07 11.34 2.05
CA ALA A 158 5.04 12.80 2.19
C ALA A 158 3.92 13.29 3.12
N THR A 159 2.82 12.53 3.22
CA THR A 159 1.62 12.89 3.98
C THR A 159 1.37 11.99 5.19
N GLN A 160 2.39 11.27 5.70
CA GLN A 160 2.23 10.32 6.81
C GLN A 160 1.47 10.90 8.01
N ASN A 161 1.67 12.17 8.33
CA ASN A 161 1.04 12.81 9.48
C ASN A 161 -0.48 13.00 9.30
N ASP A 162 -0.96 13.02 8.06
CA ASP A 162 -2.35 13.26 7.76
C ASP A 162 -3.21 11.99 7.92
N TRP A 163 -2.60 10.80 7.75
CA TRP A 163 -3.33 9.55 7.71
C TRP A 163 -2.93 8.51 8.78
N LYS A 164 -1.69 8.55 9.29
CA LYS A 164 -1.17 7.50 10.19
C LYS A 164 -1.97 7.32 11.49
N GLY A 165 -2.69 8.35 11.95
CA GLY A 165 -3.49 8.35 13.17
C GLY A 165 -5.00 8.19 12.93
N ILE A 166 -5.45 8.03 11.69
CA ILE A 166 -6.88 7.85 11.41
C ILE A 166 -7.30 6.45 11.84
N SER A 167 -8.27 6.36 12.77
CA SER A 167 -8.84 5.09 13.24
C SER A 167 -10.06 4.65 12.44
N GLU A 168 -10.76 5.60 11.82
CA GLU A 168 -11.98 5.36 11.04
C GLU A 168 -11.63 4.95 9.61
N ARG A 169 -11.95 3.69 9.28
CA ARG A 169 -11.60 3.11 7.97
C ARG A 169 -12.20 3.86 6.78
N ASP A 170 -13.42 4.36 6.91
CA ASP A 170 -14.08 5.10 5.83
C ASP A 170 -13.41 6.45 5.56
N LYS A 171 -12.95 7.13 6.61
CA LYS A 171 -12.16 8.37 6.47
C LYS A 171 -10.83 8.10 5.79
N LEU A 172 -10.14 7.04 6.21
CA LEU A 172 -8.87 6.65 5.62
C LEU A 172 -9.02 6.30 4.14
N ARG A 173 -10.05 5.51 3.80
CA ARG A 173 -10.40 5.16 2.42
C ARG A 173 -10.71 6.41 1.59
N THR A 174 -11.51 7.34 2.12
CA THR A 174 -11.83 8.60 1.44
C THR A 174 -10.54 9.38 1.14
N LEU A 175 -9.65 9.52 2.12
CA LEU A 175 -8.39 10.23 1.94
C LEU A 175 -7.48 9.55 0.88
N PHE A 176 -7.40 8.22 0.88
CA PHE A 176 -6.62 7.52 -0.15
C PHE A 176 -7.24 7.64 -1.55
N ASN A 177 -8.57 7.70 -1.67
CA ASN A 177 -9.24 8.04 -2.93
C ASN A 177 -8.95 9.47 -3.38
N ASP A 178 -8.87 10.43 -2.45
CA ASP A 178 -8.46 11.81 -2.77
C ASP A 178 -7.01 11.83 -3.30
N TYR A 179 -6.10 11.07 -2.70
CA TYR A 179 -4.73 10.93 -3.21
C TYR A 179 -4.71 10.30 -4.61
N ALA A 180 -5.49 9.24 -4.84
CA ALA A 180 -5.63 8.63 -6.16
C ALA A 180 -6.09 9.66 -7.21
N LYS A 181 -7.07 10.48 -6.86
CA LYS A 181 -7.56 11.57 -7.72
C LYS A 181 -6.47 12.62 -8.01
N GLU A 182 -5.71 13.05 -6.98
CA GLU A 182 -4.61 13.99 -7.15
C GLU A 182 -3.50 13.45 -8.07
N LEU A 183 -3.29 12.12 -8.04
CA LEU A 183 -2.33 11.41 -8.91
C LEU A 183 -2.88 11.14 -10.32
N GLY A 184 -4.12 11.54 -10.61
CA GLY A 184 -4.77 11.36 -11.91
C GLY A 184 -5.23 9.93 -12.18
N LEU A 185 -5.42 9.10 -11.12
CA LEU A 185 -5.94 7.75 -11.23
C LEU A 185 -7.46 7.76 -11.47
N ASN A 186 -7.96 6.69 -12.08
CA ASN A 186 -9.39 6.39 -12.07
C ASN A 186 -9.78 5.95 -10.65
N THR A 187 -10.52 6.80 -9.95
CA THR A 187 -10.87 6.59 -8.53
C THR A 187 -11.87 5.44 -8.34
N GLU A 188 -12.73 5.15 -9.32
CA GLU A 188 -13.66 4.02 -9.25
C GLU A 188 -12.90 2.69 -9.34
N GLU A 189 -11.95 2.60 -10.26
CA GLU A 189 -11.10 1.42 -10.39
C GLU A 189 -10.15 1.27 -9.19
N PHE A 190 -9.54 2.36 -8.74
CA PHE A 190 -8.72 2.38 -7.55
C PHE A 190 -9.47 1.83 -6.32
N ASP A 191 -10.67 2.34 -6.07
CA ASP A 191 -11.48 1.94 -4.93
C ASP A 191 -11.93 0.47 -5.04
N LYS A 192 -12.27 0.02 -6.23
CA LYS A 192 -12.60 -1.39 -6.50
C LYS A 192 -11.42 -2.32 -6.17
N VAL A 193 -10.21 -1.97 -6.62
CA VAL A 193 -9.01 -2.76 -6.33
C VAL A 193 -8.64 -2.67 -4.86
N LEU A 194 -8.69 -1.49 -4.26
CA LEU A 194 -8.42 -1.27 -2.83
C LEU A 194 -9.26 -2.19 -1.92
N LEU A 195 -10.50 -2.49 -2.31
CA LEU A 195 -11.43 -3.32 -1.54
C LEU A 195 -11.44 -4.79 -1.97
N ALA A 196 -10.76 -5.16 -3.04
CA ALA A 196 -10.75 -6.53 -3.52
C ALA A 196 -9.93 -7.44 -2.58
N SER A 197 -10.46 -8.64 -2.31
CA SER A 197 -9.80 -9.62 -1.43
C SER A 197 -8.44 -10.09 -1.94
N ASP A 198 -8.22 -9.99 -3.25
CA ASP A 198 -6.98 -10.45 -3.87
C ASP A 198 -5.84 -9.43 -3.79
N THR A 199 -6.14 -8.16 -3.51
CA THR A 199 -5.16 -7.08 -3.40
C THR A 199 -4.18 -7.27 -2.23
N VAL A 200 -4.54 -8.06 -1.24
CA VAL A 200 -3.65 -8.40 -0.12
C VAL A 200 -2.59 -9.45 -0.48
N LYS A 201 -2.78 -10.22 -1.56
CA LYS A 201 -1.88 -11.34 -1.92
C LYS A 201 -0.42 -10.92 -2.18
N PRO A 202 -0.13 -9.86 -2.96
CA PRO A 202 1.24 -9.37 -3.11
C PRO A 202 1.89 -8.99 -1.77
N ILE A 203 1.13 -8.34 -0.89
CA ILE A 203 1.61 -7.92 0.43
C ILE A 203 1.97 -9.14 1.29
N GLN A 204 1.11 -10.16 1.31
CA GLN A 204 1.38 -11.42 2.03
C GLN A 204 2.59 -12.14 1.47
N ARG A 205 2.73 -12.22 0.14
CA ARG A 205 3.89 -12.83 -0.50
C ARG A 205 5.20 -12.14 -0.11
N ASP A 206 5.19 -10.82 -0.04
CA ASP A 206 6.36 -10.03 0.36
C ASP A 206 6.69 -10.24 1.84
N ASP A 207 5.68 -10.28 2.72
CA ASP A 207 5.87 -10.54 4.15
C ASP A 207 6.38 -11.97 4.41
N ASP A 208 5.81 -12.97 3.74
CA ASP A 208 6.28 -14.37 3.80
C ASP A 208 7.74 -14.49 3.35
N HIS A 209 8.12 -13.77 2.28
CA HIS A 209 9.49 -13.76 1.80
C HIS A 209 10.44 -13.06 2.80
N ALA A 210 10.00 -11.93 3.38
CA ALA A 210 10.75 -11.23 4.43
C ALA A 210 11.06 -12.15 5.61
N VAL A 211 10.05 -12.88 6.09
CA VAL A 211 10.21 -13.87 7.17
C VAL A 211 11.20 -14.98 6.77
N LYS A 212 11.07 -15.52 5.55
CA LYS A 212 11.93 -16.60 5.04
C LYS A 212 13.41 -16.21 5.02
N ILE A 213 13.74 -14.97 4.64
CA ILE A 213 15.12 -14.49 4.56
C ILE A 213 15.62 -13.79 5.83
N GLY A 214 14.79 -13.73 6.88
CA GLY A 214 15.17 -13.24 8.21
C GLY A 214 15.09 -11.72 8.38
N VAL A 215 14.32 -11.01 7.55
CA VAL A 215 14.00 -9.59 7.76
C VAL A 215 13.14 -9.45 9.02
N LYS A 216 13.50 -8.53 9.92
CA LYS A 216 12.86 -8.39 11.25
C LYS A 216 12.14 -7.05 11.44
N GLY A 217 12.24 -6.14 10.51
CA GLY A 217 11.67 -4.79 10.61
C GLY A 217 11.96 -3.95 9.39
N THR A 218 11.54 -2.70 9.42
CA THR A 218 11.66 -1.77 8.30
C THR A 218 12.27 -0.43 8.72
N PRO A 219 13.02 0.24 7.86
CA PRO A 219 13.49 -0.26 6.56
C PRO A 219 14.56 -1.34 6.73
N THR A 220 14.56 -2.36 5.87
CA THR A 220 15.64 -3.34 5.76
C THR A 220 16.09 -3.43 4.30
N PHE A 221 17.39 -3.37 4.09
CA PHE A 221 18.01 -3.50 2.78
C PHE A 221 18.52 -4.92 2.59
N VAL A 222 18.29 -5.45 1.40
CA VAL A 222 18.63 -6.84 1.04
C VAL A 222 19.34 -6.84 -0.32
N VAL A 223 20.34 -7.69 -0.49
CA VAL A 223 20.98 -7.91 -1.80
C VAL A 223 21.01 -9.40 -2.06
N ASN A 224 20.40 -9.84 -3.17
CA ASN A 224 20.35 -11.27 -3.55
C ASN A 224 19.85 -12.14 -2.39
N ASP A 225 18.73 -11.77 -1.77
CA ASP A 225 18.08 -12.42 -0.63
C ASP A 225 18.91 -12.49 0.66
N LYS A 226 19.99 -11.71 0.75
CA LYS A 226 20.78 -11.57 1.97
C LYS A 226 20.54 -10.21 2.60
N VAL A 227 20.17 -10.21 3.88
CA VAL A 227 20.03 -8.98 4.66
C VAL A 227 21.39 -8.29 4.73
N VAL A 228 21.41 -6.99 4.42
CA VAL A 228 22.62 -6.17 4.44
C VAL A 228 22.72 -5.51 5.81
N GLU A 229 23.80 -5.82 6.52
CA GLU A 229 24.10 -5.22 7.82
C GLU A 229 24.74 -3.83 7.66
N GLY A 230 24.49 -2.94 8.63
CA GLY A 230 25.12 -1.63 8.71
C GLY A 230 24.48 -0.53 7.85
N LEU A 231 23.40 -0.84 7.13
CA LEU A 231 22.57 0.15 6.46
C LEU A 231 21.27 0.42 7.26
N ASP A 232 20.90 1.68 7.35
CA ASP A 232 19.67 2.13 8.00
C ASP A 232 19.08 3.38 7.32
N SER A 233 18.06 3.97 7.92
CA SER A 233 17.39 5.16 7.41
C SER A 233 18.27 6.42 7.39
N SER A 234 19.43 6.42 8.06
CA SER A 234 20.40 7.52 8.07
C SER A 234 21.47 7.38 7.00
N SER A 235 21.66 6.18 6.44
CA SER A 235 22.67 5.91 5.40
C SER A 235 22.54 6.88 4.23
N SER A 236 23.69 7.31 3.70
CA SER A 236 23.71 8.18 2.53
C SER A 236 23.46 7.40 1.23
N VAL A 237 23.14 8.10 0.16
CA VAL A 237 22.99 7.49 -1.17
C VAL A 237 24.28 6.75 -1.59
N ASP A 238 25.44 7.32 -1.31
CA ASP A 238 26.72 6.71 -1.68
C ASP A 238 27.02 5.49 -0.83
N ASP A 239 26.61 5.46 0.45
CA ASP A 239 26.69 4.23 1.28
C ASP A 239 25.80 3.13 0.70
N LEU A 240 24.57 3.45 0.29
CA LEU A 240 23.66 2.50 -0.35
C LEU A 240 24.29 1.94 -1.63
N VAL A 241 24.72 2.81 -2.55
CA VAL A 241 25.27 2.42 -3.85
C VAL A 241 26.52 1.56 -3.69
N SER A 242 27.49 1.99 -2.85
CA SER A 242 28.75 1.30 -2.66
C SER A 242 28.53 -0.08 -2.01
N THR A 243 27.65 -0.13 -1.01
CA THR A 243 27.33 -1.36 -0.32
C THR A 243 26.59 -2.34 -1.22
N PHE A 244 25.56 -1.88 -1.98
CA PHE A 244 24.85 -2.77 -2.89
C PHE A 244 25.76 -3.36 -3.98
N LYS A 245 26.64 -2.56 -4.56
CA LYS A 245 27.65 -3.06 -5.51
C LYS A 245 28.54 -4.12 -4.89
N ARG A 246 29.09 -3.86 -3.69
CA ARG A 246 29.95 -4.80 -2.99
C ARG A 246 29.24 -6.12 -2.70
N GLU A 247 28.02 -6.07 -2.13
CA GLU A 247 27.24 -7.25 -1.78
C GLU A 247 26.79 -8.05 -3.02
N ALA A 248 26.56 -7.36 -4.15
CA ALA A 248 26.24 -8.00 -5.42
C ALA A 248 27.48 -8.50 -6.19
N GLY A 249 28.70 -8.26 -5.70
CA GLY A 249 29.94 -8.64 -6.38
C GLY A 249 30.25 -7.81 -7.65
N VAL A 250 29.70 -6.61 -7.75
CA VAL A 250 29.92 -5.68 -8.87
C VAL A 250 31.10 -4.78 -8.55
N LYS A 251 32.03 -4.67 -9.50
CA LYS A 251 33.23 -3.83 -9.39
C LYS A 251 32.95 -2.39 -9.81
#